data_d5e124b1b62e5ba0fc3bec90fb65e1de
#
_entry.id   d5e124b1b62e5ba0fc3bec90fb65e1de
#
_cell.length_a   1.000
_cell.length_b   1.000
_cell.length_c   1.000
_cell.angle_alpha   90.00
_cell.angle_beta   90.00
_cell.angle_gamma   90.00
#
_symmetry.space_group_name_H-M   'P 1'
#
loop_
_entity.id
_entity.type
_entity.pdbx_description
1 polymer ?
#
loop_
_entity_poly.entity_id
_entity_poly.type
_entity_poly.pdbx_seq_one_letter_code
_entity_poly.pdbx_strand_id
1 'polypeptide(L)'
;MEIKPEELIYKLQNGAPLPQANLLVVHGEEDYYRQQIVTALPEAIFAGVAPEDRAITVFEKDTDLNELASVINTYPFFSGQSLIVLKDEKLLTAKAESEARKQQLDKLADVLADIPDYCTVLVTASKLDKRTKLFKALKKQALLCECVSIKLNDLAQWLDGQAAIYSARWSYDAVGKIVEYLQPVDKVPLKLLQQEIAKLAVYAGERKQWTAEDVETIFSALPEASSFAIINALGKRNLPEVLQLLAAEKKKGTNVLPLCALITFKLRQMLQYAELAGRGFDYKGIVAELKLNPYVAKNLQREVRGFTPKALTQAVLDLAQLNIDLRKGGRDYTRLEEILLQLLS
;
A
#
# COMPACT_ATOMS: atom_id res chain seq x y z
N MET A 1 -21.64 -7.07 10.75
CA MET A 1 -21.72 -6.39 9.43
C MET A 1 -20.32 -6.17 8.90
N GLU A 2 -20.13 -6.01 7.57
CA GLU A 2 -18.81 -5.76 6.98
C GLU A 2 -18.84 -4.42 6.23
N ILE A 3 -17.76 -3.64 6.32
CA ILE A 3 -17.59 -2.34 5.65
C ILE A 3 -16.19 -2.24 5.05
N LYS A 4 -16.05 -1.60 3.90
CA LYS A 4 -14.75 -1.35 3.28
C LYS A 4 -14.01 -0.20 3.99
N PRO A 5 -12.65 -0.24 4.06
CA PRO A 5 -11.88 0.81 4.72
C PRO A 5 -12.16 2.22 4.19
N GLU A 6 -12.23 2.37 2.86
CA GLU A 6 -12.47 3.67 2.23
C GLU A 6 -13.85 4.21 2.58
N GLU A 7 -14.88 3.35 2.60
CA GLU A 7 -16.23 3.74 2.97
C GLU A 7 -16.31 4.15 4.45
N LEU A 8 -15.65 3.39 5.33
CA LEU A 8 -15.61 3.70 6.75
C LEU A 8 -14.91 5.03 7.00
N ILE A 9 -13.74 5.25 6.40
CA ILE A 9 -12.99 6.51 6.52
C ILE A 9 -13.83 7.69 6.02
N TYR A 10 -14.47 7.53 4.85
CA TYR A 10 -15.35 8.56 4.30
C TYR A 10 -16.50 8.92 5.27
N LYS A 11 -17.16 7.93 5.85
CA LYS A 11 -18.25 8.14 6.81
C LYS A 11 -17.76 8.87 8.07
N LEU A 12 -16.62 8.45 8.63
CA LEU A 12 -16.02 9.07 9.81
C LEU A 12 -15.64 10.53 9.58
N GLN A 13 -15.05 10.85 8.43
CA GLN A 13 -14.59 12.21 8.10
C GLN A 13 -15.73 13.17 7.74
N ASN A 14 -16.84 12.68 7.25
CA ASN A 14 -17.97 13.51 6.79
C ASN A 14 -19.19 13.46 7.73
N GLY A 15 -19.05 12.89 8.92
CA GLY A 15 -20.15 12.78 9.88
C GLY A 15 -21.35 11.97 9.38
N ALA A 16 -21.12 11.08 8.41
CA ALA A 16 -22.17 10.21 7.89
C ALA A 16 -22.50 9.10 8.92
N PRO A 17 -23.76 8.69 9.02
CA PRO A 17 -24.17 7.71 10.01
C PRO A 17 -23.42 6.39 9.83
N LEU A 18 -22.80 5.92 10.90
CA LEU A 18 -22.24 4.58 10.98
C LEU A 18 -23.36 3.55 11.23
N PRO A 19 -23.21 2.30 10.78
CA PRO A 19 -24.06 1.23 11.26
C PRO A 19 -24.03 1.20 12.78
N GLN A 20 -25.19 1.04 13.43
CA GLN A 20 -25.26 0.95 14.90
C GLN A 20 -24.49 -0.29 15.36
N ALA A 21 -23.28 -0.09 15.86
CA ALA A 21 -22.44 -1.11 16.43
C ALA A 21 -21.51 -0.45 17.45
N ASN A 22 -21.63 -0.89 18.71
CA ASN A 22 -20.74 -0.43 19.78
C ASN A 22 -19.37 -1.10 19.74
N LEU A 23 -19.18 -2.06 18.83
CA LEU A 23 -17.94 -2.78 18.59
C LEU A 23 -17.51 -2.63 17.14
N LEU A 24 -16.35 -2.02 16.94
CA LEU A 24 -15.70 -1.89 15.65
C LEU A 24 -14.42 -2.73 15.63
N VAL A 25 -14.26 -3.60 14.64
CA VAL A 25 -13.07 -4.44 14.49
C VAL A 25 -12.38 -4.09 13.17
N VAL A 26 -11.21 -3.49 13.28
CA VAL A 26 -10.38 -3.03 12.16
C VAL A 26 -9.11 -3.87 12.12
N HIS A 27 -9.01 -4.78 11.16
CA HIS A 27 -7.88 -5.70 11.09
C HIS A 27 -7.36 -5.88 9.67
N GLY A 28 -6.11 -6.32 9.56
CA GLY A 28 -5.49 -6.58 8.26
C GLY A 28 -4.09 -6.00 8.16
N GLU A 29 -3.40 -6.35 7.10
CA GLU A 29 -2.00 -6.00 6.91
C GLU A 29 -1.77 -4.55 6.43
N GLU A 30 -2.81 -3.86 5.95
CA GLU A 30 -2.67 -2.48 5.47
C GLU A 30 -2.78 -1.47 6.60
N ASP A 31 -1.62 -1.06 7.09
CA ASP A 31 -1.49 -0.16 8.23
C ASP A 31 -2.03 1.26 7.94
N TYR A 32 -1.93 1.71 6.68
CA TYR A 32 -2.46 3.01 6.26
C TYR A 32 -3.94 3.16 6.62
N TYR A 33 -4.76 2.19 6.24
CA TYR A 33 -6.19 2.24 6.54
C TYR A 33 -6.48 2.14 8.03
N ARG A 34 -5.77 1.23 8.74
CA ARG A 34 -5.94 1.07 10.18
C ARG A 34 -5.64 2.38 10.93
N GLN A 35 -4.54 3.05 10.58
CA GLN A 35 -4.17 4.32 11.19
C GLN A 35 -5.16 5.43 10.87
N GLN A 36 -5.65 5.55 9.64
CA GLN A 36 -6.67 6.53 9.27
C GLN A 36 -7.95 6.36 10.09
N ILE A 37 -8.41 5.13 10.28
CA ILE A 37 -9.62 4.83 11.05
C ILE A 37 -9.40 5.15 12.54
N VAL A 38 -8.27 4.72 13.12
CA VAL A 38 -7.92 5.00 14.53
C VAL A 38 -7.85 6.50 14.80
N THR A 39 -7.38 7.27 13.84
CA THR A 39 -7.29 8.74 13.96
C THR A 39 -8.64 9.43 13.76
N ALA A 40 -9.46 8.97 12.83
CA ALA A 40 -10.73 9.62 12.49
C ALA A 40 -11.88 9.27 13.46
N LEU A 41 -11.84 8.07 14.08
CA LEU A 41 -12.93 7.59 14.92
C LEU A 41 -13.16 8.48 16.18
N PRO A 42 -12.13 8.92 16.92
CA PRO A 42 -12.34 9.83 18.06
C PRO A 42 -13.03 11.13 17.67
N GLU A 43 -12.65 11.72 16.54
CA GLU A 43 -13.25 12.97 16.05
C GLU A 43 -14.74 12.78 15.69
N ALA A 44 -15.10 11.62 15.16
CA ALA A 44 -16.49 11.30 14.83
C ALA A 44 -17.35 11.03 16.08
N ILE A 45 -16.80 10.31 17.09
CA ILE A 45 -17.53 9.97 18.32
C ILE A 45 -17.69 11.22 19.21
N PHE A 46 -16.63 12.01 19.36
CA PHE A 46 -16.59 13.16 20.26
C PHE A 46 -16.79 14.49 19.51
N ALA A 47 -17.61 14.49 18.45
CA ALA A 47 -17.93 15.71 17.71
C ALA A 47 -18.51 16.78 18.66
N GLY A 48 -17.83 17.94 18.75
CA GLY A 48 -18.23 19.04 19.64
C GLY A 48 -17.80 18.90 21.10
N VAL A 49 -17.08 17.85 21.50
CA VAL A 49 -16.50 17.66 22.84
C VAL A 49 -15.05 18.12 22.84
N ALA A 50 -14.69 18.95 23.81
CA ALA A 50 -13.30 19.43 23.96
C ALA A 50 -12.34 18.25 24.19
N PRO A 51 -11.10 18.30 23.63
CA PRO A 51 -10.17 17.16 23.72
C PRO A 51 -9.90 16.67 25.14
N GLU A 52 -9.83 17.60 26.12
CA GLU A 52 -9.61 17.30 27.54
C GLU A 52 -10.77 16.59 28.22
N ASP A 53 -11.99 16.70 27.68
CA ASP A 53 -13.18 16.07 28.21
C ASP A 53 -13.50 14.70 27.57
N ARG A 54 -12.73 14.29 26.55
CA ARG A 54 -12.94 13.04 25.81
C ARG A 54 -12.51 11.82 26.64
N ALA A 55 -13.42 10.92 26.91
CA ALA A 55 -13.12 9.66 27.61
C ALA A 55 -12.55 8.62 26.64
N ILE A 56 -11.23 8.65 26.41
CA ILE A 56 -10.52 7.72 25.53
C ILE A 56 -9.53 6.90 26.36
N THR A 57 -9.66 5.57 26.31
CA THR A 57 -8.72 4.64 26.96
C THR A 57 -8.09 3.73 25.94
N VAL A 58 -6.76 3.56 25.98
CA VAL A 58 -6.01 2.76 25.02
C VAL A 58 -5.28 1.61 25.72
N PHE A 59 -5.55 0.38 25.28
CA PHE A 59 -4.86 -0.82 25.71
C PHE A 59 -3.90 -1.29 24.61
N GLU A 60 -2.58 -1.20 24.85
CA GLU A 60 -1.54 -1.50 23.83
C GLU A 60 -0.78 -2.80 24.09
N LYS A 61 -0.52 -3.11 25.35
CA LYS A 61 0.33 -4.25 25.76
C LYS A 61 -0.16 -4.83 27.08
N ASP A 62 0.00 -6.15 27.19
CA ASP A 62 -0.23 -6.91 28.42
C ASP A 62 -1.60 -6.55 29.07
N THR A 63 -2.64 -6.49 28.24
CA THR A 63 -3.98 -6.05 28.61
C THR A 63 -4.57 -6.92 29.73
N ASP A 64 -4.90 -6.30 30.86
CA ASP A 64 -5.72 -6.94 31.89
C ASP A 64 -7.20 -6.93 31.48
N LEU A 65 -7.77 -8.10 31.29
CA LEU A 65 -9.16 -8.26 30.85
C LEU A 65 -10.18 -7.84 31.92
N ASN A 66 -9.80 -7.84 33.21
CA ASN A 66 -10.67 -7.34 34.27
C ASN A 66 -10.70 -5.80 34.26
N GLU A 67 -9.55 -5.17 34.06
CA GLU A 67 -9.45 -3.72 33.87
C GLU A 67 -10.22 -3.30 32.61
N LEU A 68 -10.03 -3.98 31.49
CA LEU A 68 -10.79 -3.74 30.24
C LEU A 68 -12.30 -3.79 30.48
N ALA A 69 -12.78 -4.84 31.16
CA ALA A 69 -14.19 -4.98 31.50
C ALA A 69 -14.69 -3.85 32.42
N SER A 70 -13.89 -3.45 33.41
CA SER A 70 -14.21 -2.35 34.31
C SER A 70 -14.34 -1.03 33.57
N VAL A 71 -13.39 -0.72 32.66
CA VAL A 71 -13.40 0.52 31.86
C VAL A 71 -14.58 0.54 30.90
N ILE A 72 -14.94 -0.58 30.26
CA ILE A 72 -16.12 -0.70 29.38
C ILE A 72 -17.39 -0.31 30.14
N ASN A 73 -17.52 -0.76 31.39
CA ASN A 73 -18.71 -0.55 32.22
C ASN A 73 -18.69 0.77 33.02
N THR A 74 -17.64 1.60 32.85
CA THR A 74 -17.56 2.90 33.54
C THR A 74 -18.22 3.99 32.69
N TYR A 75 -19.28 4.60 33.25
CA TYR A 75 -19.97 5.72 32.58
C TYR A 75 -19.10 6.98 32.54
N PRO A 76 -18.85 7.59 31.36
CA PRO A 76 -18.03 8.79 31.23
C PRO A 76 -18.82 10.05 31.62
N PHE A 77 -18.39 10.71 32.70
CA PHE A 77 -19.14 11.80 33.32
C PHE A 77 -19.24 13.07 32.47
N PHE A 78 -18.18 13.42 31.74
CA PHE A 78 -18.10 14.69 30.99
C PHE A 78 -18.51 14.58 29.53
N SER A 79 -18.15 13.48 28.88
CA SER A 79 -18.36 13.31 27.43
C SER A 79 -19.67 12.63 27.06
N GLY A 80 -20.35 11.97 28.03
CA GLY A 80 -21.55 11.16 27.77
C GLY A 80 -21.29 9.90 26.94
N GLN A 81 -20.11 9.80 26.34
CA GLN A 81 -19.64 8.65 25.54
C GLN A 81 -18.19 8.33 25.86
N SER A 82 -17.81 7.04 25.74
CA SER A 82 -16.42 6.58 25.87
C SER A 82 -15.95 5.83 24.65
N LEU A 83 -14.66 5.93 24.38
CA LEU A 83 -13.97 5.17 23.34
C LEU A 83 -12.83 4.36 23.96
N ILE A 84 -12.88 3.05 23.75
CA ILE A 84 -11.81 2.14 24.15
C ILE A 84 -11.12 1.62 22.91
N VAL A 85 -9.80 1.79 22.84
CA VAL A 85 -8.99 1.29 21.72
C VAL A 85 -8.15 0.13 22.21
N LEU A 86 -8.49 -1.08 21.77
CA LEU A 86 -7.74 -2.30 22.06
C LEU A 86 -6.83 -2.62 20.88
N LYS A 87 -5.52 -2.40 21.04
CA LYS A 87 -4.48 -2.65 20.03
C LYS A 87 -3.34 -3.54 20.55
N ASP A 88 -3.64 -4.42 21.49
CA ASP A 88 -2.68 -5.41 22.01
C ASP A 88 -2.45 -6.51 20.98
N GLU A 89 -1.40 -6.33 20.16
CA GLU A 89 -1.03 -7.27 19.09
C GLU A 89 -0.73 -8.69 19.65
N LYS A 90 -0.08 -8.79 20.82
CA LYS A 90 0.17 -10.09 21.43
C LYS A 90 -1.14 -10.81 21.80
N LEU A 91 -2.09 -10.08 22.35
CA LEU A 91 -3.39 -10.60 22.71
C LEU A 91 -4.20 -11.02 21.49
N LEU A 92 -4.20 -10.22 20.43
CA LEU A 92 -5.10 -10.37 19.28
C LEU A 92 -4.58 -11.29 18.18
N THR A 93 -3.25 -11.31 17.95
CA THR A 93 -2.65 -12.05 16.82
C THR A 93 -2.10 -13.41 17.17
N ALA A 94 -1.85 -13.70 18.45
CA ALA A 94 -1.30 -14.98 18.88
C ALA A 94 -2.25 -16.13 18.58
N LYS A 95 -1.68 -17.23 18.08
CA LYS A 95 -2.43 -18.48 17.89
C LYS A 95 -2.85 -19.04 19.25
N ALA A 96 -4.01 -19.69 19.31
CA ALA A 96 -4.51 -20.39 20.49
C ALA A 96 -3.79 -21.73 20.68
N GLU A 97 -2.45 -21.69 20.89
CA GLU A 97 -1.60 -22.89 20.98
C GLU A 97 -1.59 -23.53 22.36
N SER A 98 -2.06 -22.83 23.41
CA SER A 98 -2.18 -23.35 24.77
C SER A 98 -3.60 -23.17 25.29
N GLU A 99 -4.00 -24.04 26.25
CA GLU A 99 -5.33 -23.97 26.87
C GLU A 99 -5.53 -22.68 27.67
N ALA A 100 -4.49 -22.18 28.34
CA ALA A 100 -4.51 -20.90 29.04
C ALA A 100 -4.78 -19.74 28.08
N ARG A 101 -4.17 -19.77 26.88
CA ARG A 101 -4.36 -18.75 25.85
C ARG A 101 -5.78 -18.76 25.29
N LYS A 102 -6.31 -19.96 25.08
CA LYS A 102 -7.68 -20.15 24.60
C LYS A 102 -8.70 -19.61 25.61
N GLN A 103 -8.52 -19.91 26.90
CA GLN A 103 -9.33 -19.34 27.97
C GLN A 103 -9.26 -17.80 28.02
N GLN A 104 -8.09 -17.22 27.81
CA GLN A 104 -7.92 -15.75 27.73
C GLN A 104 -8.69 -15.15 26.56
N LEU A 105 -8.63 -15.76 25.38
CA LEU A 105 -9.38 -15.29 24.19
C LEU A 105 -10.90 -15.50 24.35
N ASP A 106 -11.32 -16.57 25.00
CA ASP A 106 -12.72 -16.80 25.30
C ASP A 106 -13.24 -15.76 26.30
N LYS A 107 -12.48 -15.46 27.36
CA LYS A 107 -12.81 -14.38 28.31
C LYS A 107 -12.89 -13.01 27.63
N LEU A 108 -11.97 -12.72 26.69
CA LEU A 108 -12.06 -11.49 25.90
C LEU A 108 -13.34 -11.44 25.06
N ALA A 109 -13.72 -12.57 24.44
CA ALA A 109 -14.97 -12.64 23.68
C ALA A 109 -16.19 -12.35 24.56
N ASP A 110 -16.22 -12.85 25.80
CA ASP A 110 -17.30 -12.62 26.77
C ASP A 110 -17.33 -11.13 27.20
N VAL A 111 -16.19 -10.52 27.49
CA VAL A 111 -16.09 -9.07 27.81
C VAL A 111 -16.61 -8.19 26.69
N LEU A 112 -16.33 -8.57 25.43
CA LEU A 112 -16.78 -7.80 24.25
C LEU A 112 -18.21 -8.14 23.81
N ALA A 113 -18.89 -9.07 24.46
CA ALA A 113 -20.24 -9.48 24.09
C ALA A 113 -21.32 -8.50 24.54
N ASP A 114 -21.09 -7.76 25.63
CA ASP A 114 -22.06 -6.83 26.23
C ASP A 114 -21.37 -5.46 26.45
N ILE A 115 -21.47 -4.59 25.43
CA ILE A 115 -20.91 -3.26 25.46
C ILE A 115 -22.05 -2.25 25.61
N PRO A 116 -22.05 -1.40 26.67
CA PRO A 116 -23.09 -0.41 26.87
C PRO A 116 -23.18 0.62 25.73
N ASP A 117 -24.37 1.18 25.52
CA ASP A 117 -24.63 2.13 24.43
C ASP A 117 -23.78 3.42 24.49
N TYR A 118 -23.30 3.78 25.66
CA TYR A 118 -22.40 4.92 25.84
C TYR A 118 -20.93 4.61 25.55
N CYS A 119 -20.59 3.35 25.29
CA CYS A 119 -19.22 2.91 25.06
C CYS A 119 -19.03 2.39 23.64
N THR A 120 -18.01 2.87 22.97
CA THR A 120 -17.55 2.28 21.69
C THR A 120 -16.21 1.60 21.91
N VAL A 121 -16.09 0.35 21.49
CA VAL A 121 -14.83 -0.40 21.52
C VAL A 121 -14.29 -0.58 20.12
N LEU A 122 -13.09 -0.06 19.87
CA LEU A 122 -12.31 -0.31 18.65
C LEU A 122 -11.26 -1.39 18.92
N VAL A 123 -11.41 -2.54 18.30
CA VAL A 123 -10.38 -3.58 18.28
C VAL A 123 -9.57 -3.43 17.00
N THR A 124 -8.25 -3.21 17.10
CA THR A 124 -7.38 -3.12 15.92
C THR A 124 -6.17 -4.04 16.02
N ALA A 125 -5.90 -4.79 14.94
CA ALA A 125 -4.78 -5.73 14.85
C ALA A 125 -4.29 -5.89 13.41
N SER A 126 -3.00 -6.18 13.26
CA SER A 126 -2.41 -6.50 11.95
C SER A 126 -2.97 -7.80 11.36
N LYS A 127 -3.39 -8.72 12.22
CA LYS A 127 -3.96 -10.01 11.81
C LYS A 127 -4.86 -10.57 12.89
N LEU A 128 -6.00 -11.12 12.49
CA LEU A 128 -6.86 -11.94 13.36
C LEU A 128 -7.00 -13.35 12.79
N ASP A 129 -6.91 -14.37 13.64
CA ASP A 129 -7.18 -15.74 13.20
C ASP A 129 -8.70 -15.97 13.09
N LYS A 130 -9.19 -15.98 11.85
CA LYS A 130 -10.62 -16.14 11.51
C LYS A 130 -11.23 -17.47 12.00
N ARG A 131 -10.41 -18.43 12.44
CA ARG A 131 -10.86 -19.75 12.94
C ARG A 131 -11.17 -19.74 14.44
N THR A 132 -10.69 -18.74 15.17
CA THR A 132 -10.87 -18.65 16.62
C THR A 132 -12.32 -18.41 17.03
N LYS A 133 -12.68 -18.82 18.25
CA LYS A 133 -13.98 -18.52 18.87
C LYS A 133 -14.16 -17.01 19.03
N LEU A 134 -13.08 -16.29 19.40
CA LEU A 134 -13.07 -14.83 19.48
C LEU A 134 -13.53 -14.21 18.16
N PHE A 135 -12.89 -14.53 17.03
CA PHE A 135 -13.27 -13.95 15.74
C PHE A 135 -14.72 -14.24 15.36
N LYS A 136 -15.18 -15.48 15.63
CA LYS A 136 -16.58 -15.87 15.37
C LYS A 136 -17.58 -15.10 16.22
N ALA A 137 -17.23 -14.80 17.48
CA ALA A 137 -18.03 -13.96 18.37
C ALA A 137 -18.06 -12.52 17.89
N LEU A 138 -16.89 -11.93 17.59
CA LEU A 138 -16.77 -10.57 17.03
C LEU A 138 -17.59 -10.42 15.75
N LYS A 139 -17.53 -11.40 14.84
CA LYS A 139 -18.25 -11.36 13.56
C LYS A 139 -19.77 -11.26 13.70
N LYS A 140 -20.35 -11.73 14.80
CA LYS A 140 -21.79 -11.70 15.02
C LYS A 140 -22.33 -10.32 15.39
N GLN A 141 -21.54 -9.49 16.09
CA GLN A 141 -22.00 -8.23 16.68
C GLN A 141 -21.22 -7.00 16.25
N ALA A 142 -19.98 -7.17 15.77
CA ALA A 142 -19.14 -6.07 15.38
C ALA A 142 -19.40 -5.57 13.96
N LEU A 143 -19.07 -4.31 13.75
CA LEU A 143 -18.79 -3.78 12.42
C LEU A 143 -17.34 -4.15 12.06
N LEU A 144 -17.18 -5.03 11.07
CA LEU A 144 -15.87 -5.53 10.63
C LEU A 144 -15.33 -4.72 9.46
N CYS A 145 -14.09 -4.27 9.58
CA CYS A 145 -13.34 -3.60 8.53
C CYS A 145 -12.03 -4.34 8.28
N GLU A 146 -11.92 -5.06 7.16
CA GLU A 146 -10.68 -5.75 6.80
C GLU A 146 -9.80 -4.83 5.94
N CYS A 147 -8.65 -4.42 6.48
CA CYS A 147 -7.67 -3.53 5.85
C CYS A 147 -6.64 -4.35 5.08
N VAL A 148 -6.89 -4.57 3.81
CA VAL A 148 -5.99 -5.28 2.90
C VAL A 148 -5.32 -4.30 1.94
N SER A 149 -4.12 -4.64 1.49
CA SER A 149 -3.44 -3.86 0.45
C SER A 149 -4.25 -3.87 -0.84
N ILE A 150 -4.34 -2.74 -1.49
CA ILE A 150 -5.00 -2.63 -2.80
C ILE A 150 -4.12 -3.28 -3.88
N LYS A 151 -4.78 -3.84 -4.89
CA LYS A 151 -4.10 -4.34 -6.08
C LYS A 151 -3.79 -3.18 -7.03
N LEU A 152 -2.76 -3.33 -7.87
CA LEU A 152 -2.44 -2.33 -8.89
C LEU A 152 -3.62 -2.00 -9.84
N ASN A 153 -4.49 -2.97 -10.08
CA ASN A 153 -5.68 -2.75 -10.92
C ASN A 153 -6.70 -1.81 -10.25
N ASP A 154 -6.74 -1.77 -8.93
CA ASP A 154 -7.67 -0.95 -8.15
C ASP A 154 -7.03 0.42 -7.79
N LEU A 155 -5.74 0.60 -8.09
CA LEU A 155 -4.98 1.80 -7.76
C LEU A 155 -5.57 3.06 -8.40
N ALA A 156 -6.04 2.98 -9.65
CA ALA A 156 -6.62 4.13 -10.34
C ALA A 156 -7.84 4.68 -9.58
N GLN A 157 -8.74 3.80 -9.13
CA GLN A 157 -9.90 4.20 -8.34
C GLN A 157 -9.50 4.83 -7.00
N TRP A 158 -8.48 4.28 -6.34
CA TRP A 158 -7.97 4.85 -5.10
C TRP A 158 -7.35 6.24 -5.32
N LEU A 159 -6.55 6.42 -6.38
CA LEU A 159 -5.98 7.71 -6.76
C LEU A 159 -7.05 8.76 -7.04
N ASP A 160 -8.13 8.39 -7.75
CA ASP A 160 -9.25 9.28 -8.02
C ASP A 160 -9.92 9.73 -6.70
N GLY A 161 -10.11 8.82 -5.75
CA GLY A 161 -10.61 9.15 -4.41
C GLY A 161 -9.69 10.12 -3.66
N GLN A 162 -8.37 9.95 -3.76
CA GLN A 162 -7.41 10.86 -3.14
C GLN A 162 -7.40 12.26 -3.80
N ALA A 163 -7.47 12.33 -5.11
CA ALA A 163 -7.54 13.61 -5.83
C ALA A 163 -8.84 14.38 -5.53
N ALA A 164 -9.96 13.68 -5.35
CA ALA A 164 -11.25 14.26 -5.01
C ALA A 164 -11.22 15.05 -3.69
N ILE A 165 -10.40 14.65 -2.71
CA ILE A 165 -10.18 15.38 -1.44
C ILE A 165 -9.73 16.82 -1.71
N TYR A 166 -8.94 17.03 -2.77
CA TYR A 166 -8.42 18.34 -3.20
C TYR A 166 -9.26 18.98 -4.31
N SER A 167 -10.44 18.44 -4.61
CA SER A 167 -11.27 18.86 -5.74
C SER A 167 -10.51 18.83 -7.08
N ALA A 168 -9.59 17.88 -7.23
CA ALA A 168 -8.73 17.71 -8.40
C ALA A 168 -9.01 16.39 -9.13
N ARG A 169 -8.43 16.23 -10.32
CA ARG A 169 -8.54 15.04 -11.17
C ARG A 169 -7.18 14.71 -11.78
N TRP A 170 -6.93 13.43 -11.94
CA TRP A 170 -5.76 12.95 -12.67
C TRP A 170 -5.99 12.98 -14.17
N SER A 171 -4.95 13.30 -14.93
CA SER A 171 -4.91 12.93 -16.35
C SER A 171 -4.68 11.42 -16.48
N TYR A 172 -5.13 10.84 -17.59
CA TYR A 172 -4.91 9.42 -17.88
C TYR A 172 -3.42 9.02 -17.81
N ASP A 173 -2.56 9.87 -18.38
CA ASP A 173 -1.11 9.63 -18.40
C ASP A 173 -0.46 9.77 -17.02
N ALA A 174 -1.00 10.60 -16.11
CA ALA A 174 -0.54 10.72 -14.74
C ALA A 174 -0.79 9.43 -13.93
N VAL A 175 -2.01 8.89 -14.02
CA VAL A 175 -2.35 7.60 -13.39
C VAL A 175 -1.47 6.48 -13.93
N GLY A 176 -1.30 6.44 -15.25
CA GLY A 176 -0.44 5.46 -15.90
C GLY A 176 1.01 5.53 -15.44
N LYS A 177 1.53 6.74 -15.23
CA LYS A 177 2.89 6.96 -14.73
C LYS A 177 3.06 6.45 -13.29
N ILE A 178 2.10 6.71 -12.42
CA ILE A 178 2.11 6.16 -11.04
C ILE A 178 2.04 4.64 -11.05
N VAL A 179 1.16 4.06 -11.89
CA VAL A 179 1.08 2.60 -12.06
C VAL A 179 2.41 2.02 -12.55
N GLU A 180 3.06 2.67 -13.51
CA GLU A 180 4.39 2.26 -14.00
C GLU A 180 5.42 2.24 -12.88
N TYR A 181 5.48 3.29 -12.04
CA TYR A 181 6.39 3.37 -10.90
C TYR A 181 6.17 2.25 -9.87
N LEU A 182 4.95 1.78 -9.71
CA LEU A 182 4.58 0.79 -8.70
C LEU A 182 4.51 -0.65 -9.25
N GLN A 183 4.71 -0.86 -10.54
CA GLN A 183 4.60 -2.19 -11.15
C GLN A 183 5.55 -3.25 -10.56
N PRO A 184 6.81 -2.90 -10.21
CA PRO A 184 7.73 -3.87 -9.63
C PRO A 184 7.54 -4.09 -8.13
N VAL A 185 6.63 -3.35 -7.49
CA VAL A 185 6.44 -3.41 -6.04
C VAL A 185 5.40 -4.46 -5.69
N ASP A 186 5.72 -5.38 -4.80
CA ASP A 186 4.79 -6.43 -4.36
C ASP A 186 3.55 -5.85 -3.65
N LYS A 187 3.72 -4.70 -2.98
CA LYS A 187 2.69 -4.05 -2.18
C LYS A 187 2.65 -2.55 -2.45
N VAL A 188 1.48 -2.03 -2.79
CA VAL A 188 1.29 -0.58 -3.03
C VAL A 188 1.52 0.21 -1.74
N PRO A 189 2.47 1.15 -1.70
CA PRO A 189 2.81 1.91 -0.50
C PRO A 189 1.84 3.09 -0.28
N LEU A 190 0.60 2.82 0.14
CA LEU A 190 -0.48 3.80 0.21
C LEU A 190 -0.15 5.04 1.05
N LYS A 191 0.52 4.85 2.21
CA LYS A 191 0.93 5.97 3.06
C LYS A 191 1.90 6.92 2.35
N LEU A 192 2.86 6.35 1.63
CA LEU A 192 3.83 7.15 0.87
C LEU A 192 3.15 7.85 -0.30
N LEU A 193 2.29 7.15 -1.04
CA LEU A 193 1.50 7.75 -2.12
C LEU A 193 0.64 8.92 -1.62
N GLN A 194 -0.01 8.77 -0.48
CA GLN A 194 -0.79 9.85 0.11
C GLN A 194 0.07 11.09 0.40
N GLN A 195 1.28 10.88 0.94
CA GLN A 195 2.21 11.98 1.21
C GLN A 195 2.65 12.68 -0.08
N GLU A 196 2.96 11.92 -1.15
CA GLU A 196 3.32 12.48 -2.45
C GLU A 196 2.14 13.25 -3.07
N ILE A 197 0.92 12.71 -2.96
CA ILE A 197 -0.31 13.38 -3.42
C ILE A 197 -0.54 14.69 -2.65
N ALA A 198 -0.34 14.70 -1.34
CA ALA A 198 -0.46 15.93 -0.54
C ALA A 198 0.56 17.00 -0.98
N LYS A 199 1.81 16.62 -1.23
CA LYS A 199 2.83 17.54 -1.79
C LYS A 199 2.44 18.04 -3.17
N LEU A 200 1.92 17.15 -4.03
CA LEU A 200 1.46 17.52 -5.38
C LEU A 200 0.30 18.52 -5.30
N ALA A 201 -0.64 18.32 -4.39
CA ALA A 201 -1.75 19.26 -4.19
C ALA A 201 -1.26 20.66 -3.82
N VAL A 202 -0.25 20.77 -2.95
CA VAL A 202 0.39 22.06 -2.60
C VAL A 202 1.11 22.65 -3.82
N TYR A 203 1.88 21.84 -4.57
CA TYR A 203 2.60 22.28 -5.77
C TYR A 203 1.65 22.76 -6.88
N ALA A 204 0.56 22.03 -7.09
CA ALA A 204 -0.43 22.36 -8.11
C ALA A 204 -1.22 23.62 -7.79
N GLY A 205 -1.35 24.00 -6.51
CA GLY A 205 -2.13 25.15 -6.08
C GLY A 205 -3.58 25.07 -6.55
N GLU A 206 -4.05 26.04 -7.32
CA GLU A 206 -5.43 26.11 -7.81
C GLU A 206 -5.71 25.19 -9.02
N ARG A 207 -4.66 24.59 -9.62
CA ARG A 207 -4.85 23.67 -10.76
C ARG A 207 -5.62 22.44 -10.36
N LYS A 208 -6.71 22.16 -11.04
CA LYS A 208 -7.62 21.02 -10.76
C LYS A 208 -7.31 19.80 -11.62
N GLN A 209 -6.37 19.88 -12.55
CA GLN A 209 -5.91 18.74 -13.34
C GLN A 209 -4.43 18.50 -13.09
N TRP A 210 -4.09 17.30 -12.65
CA TRP A 210 -2.74 16.85 -12.36
C TRP A 210 -2.22 15.99 -13.51
N THR A 211 -1.01 16.27 -13.96
CA THR A 211 -0.41 15.71 -15.18
C THR A 211 0.70 14.71 -14.88
N ALA A 212 1.16 14.01 -15.92
CA ALA A 212 2.32 13.12 -15.80
C ALA A 212 3.60 13.89 -15.44
N GLU A 213 3.74 15.13 -15.89
CA GLU A 213 4.87 16.01 -15.56
C GLU A 213 4.86 16.38 -14.06
N ASP A 214 3.69 16.65 -13.48
CA ASP A 214 3.54 16.88 -12.05
C ASP A 214 3.98 15.65 -11.24
N VAL A 215 3.61 14.45 -11.70
CA VAL A 215 4.03 13.18 -11.08
C VAL A 215 5.55 13.02 -11.16
N GLU A 216 6.16 13.24 -12.33
CA GLU A 216 7.62 13.17 -12.50
C GLU A 216 8.36 14.15 -11.59
N THR A 217 7.80 15.33 -11.39
CA THR A 217 8.42 16.39 -10.56
C THR A 217 8.31 16.07 -9.07
N ILE A 218 7.14 15.63 -8.61
CA ILE A 218 6.82 15.55 -7.18
C ILE A 218 7.11 14.16 -6.60
N PHE A 219 6.80 13.07 -7.32
CA PHE A 219 6.96 11.70 -6.84
C PHE A 219 8.42 11.21 -6.83
N SER A 220 9.37 12.13 -6.89
CA SER A 220 10.81 11.83 -6.87
C SER A 220 11.31 11.21 -5.56
N ALA A 221 10.53 11.32 -4.48
CA ALA A 221 10.85 10.72 -3.18
C ALA A 221 10.37 9.27 -3.03
N LEU A 222 9.62 8.71 -4.00
CA LEU A 222 9.41 7.27 -4.04
C LEU A 222 10.78 6.58 -4.09
N PRO A 223 11.07 5.59 -3.23
CA PRO A 223 12.40 4.95 -3.17
C PRO A 223 12.86 4.43 -4.53
N GLU A 224 11.91 4.09 -5.38
CA GLU A 224 12.10 3.60 -6.73
C GLU A 224 12.22 4.71 -7.78
N ALA A 225 11.90 5.98 -7.48
CA ALA A 225 11.80 7.04 -8.48
C ALA A 225 13.12 7.25 -9.25
N SER A 226 14.26 7.24 -8.56
CA SER A 226 15.57 7.32 -9.22
C SER A 226 15.88 6.08 -10.07
N SER A 227 15.49 4.90 -9.58
CA SER A 227 15.63 3.64 -10.33
C SER A 227 14.70 3.62 -11.54
N PHE A 228 13.52 4.25 -11.46
CA PHE A 228 12.60 4.39 -12.59
C PHE A 228 13.10 5.35 -13.66
N ALA A 229 13.80 6.42 -13.29
CA ALA A 229 14.45 7.27 -14.26
C ALA A 229 15.41 6.46 -15.16
N ILE A 230 16.16 5.51 -14.55
CA ILE A 230 17.03 4.59 -15.29
C ILE A 230 16.21 3.69 -16.23
N ILE A 231 15.11 3.13 -15.75
CA ILE A 231 14.20 2.28 -16.56
C ILE A 231 13.62 3.06 -17.74
N ASN A 232 13.20 4.30 -17.53
CA ASN A 232 12.66 5.17 -18.59
C ASN A 232 13.72 5.52 -19.64
N ALA A 233 14.93 5.86 -19.20
CA ALA A 233 16.05 6.13 -20.08
C ALA A 233 16.44 4.86 -20.89
N LEU A 234 16.40 3.69 -20.24
CA LEU A 234 16.61 2.38 -20.88
C LEU A 234 15.57 2.13 -21.99
N GLY A 235 14.27 2.29 -21.68
CA GLY A 235 13.18 2.11 -22.65
C GLY A 235 13.26 3.06 -23.83
N LYS A 236 13.80 4.26 -23.63
CA LYS A 236 14.09 5.25 -24.71
C LYS A 236 15.41 4.99 -25.45
N ARG A 237 16.18 3.98 -25.05
CA ARG A 237 17.55 3.72 -25.54
C ARG A 237 18.51 4.91 -25.36
N ASN A 238 18.29 5.72 -24.33
CA ASN A 238 19.15 6.86 -24.02
C ASN A 238 20.34 6.44 -23.16
N LEU A 239 21.36 5.85 -23.79
CA LEU A 239 22.54 5.35 -23.10
C LEU A 239 23.26 6.41 -22.26
N PRO A 240 23.50 7.66 -22.75
CA PRO A 240 24.14 8.69 -21.94
C PRO A 240 23.39 8.96 -20.63
N GLU A 241 22.08 9.06 -20.67
CA GLU A 241 21.24 9.30 -19.51
C GLU A 241 21.26 8.11 -18.53
N VAL A 242 21.20 6.86 -19.05
CA VAL A 242 21.33 5.65 -18.24
C VAL A 242 22.63 5.65 -17.44
N LEU A 243 23.77 5.91 -18.11
CA LEU A 243 25.07 5.93 -17.45
C LEU A 243 25.20 7.06 -16.42
N GLN A 244 24.67 8.24 -16.73
CA GLN A 244 24.65 9.37 -15.79
C GLN A 244 23.85 9.04 -14.52
N LEU A 245 22.68 8.45 -14.68
CA LEU A 245 21.82 8.07 -13.56
C LEU A 245 22.45 6.94 -12.72
N LEU A 246 23.07 5.94 -13.37
CA LEU A 246 23.82 4.88 -12.67
C LEU A 246 24.99 5.44 -11.86
N ALA A 247 25.75 6.37 -12.43
CA ALA A 247 26.85 7.03 -11.74
C ALA A 247 26.37 7.84 -10.51
N ALA A 248 25.19 8.48 -10.61
CA ALA A 248 24.57 9.18 -9.49
C ALA A 248 24.17 8.23 -8.36
N GLU A 249 23.56 7.07 -8.67
CA GLU A 249 23.21 6.06 -7.68
C GLU A 249 24.45 5.43 -7.03
N LYS A 250 25.47 5.14 -7.80
CA LYS A 250 26.77 4.66 -7.30
C LYS A 250 27.41 5.67 -6.33
N LYS A 251 27.36 6.97 -6.65
CA LYS A 251 27.89 8.04 -5.78
C LYS A 251 27.12 8.18 -4.46
N LYS A 252 25.80 7.91 -4.46
CA LYS A 252 24.96 7.87 -3.26
C LYS A 252 25.21 6.63 -2.40
N GLY A 253 25.96 5.65 -2.88
CA GLY A 253 26.20 4.38 -2.20
C GLY A 253 24.98 3.44 -2.21
N THR A 254 24.05 3.64 -3.15
CA THR A 254 22.86 2.79 -3.29
C THR A 254 23.25 1.35 -3.56
N ASN A 255 22.55 0.40 -2.96
CA ASN A 255 22.77 -1.02 -3.22
C ASN A 255 22.36 -1.35 -4.66
N VAL A 256 23.28 -1.96 -5.43
CA VAL A 256 23.06 -2.32 -6.83
C VAL A 256 22.06 -3.46 -7.03
N LEU A 257 21.83 -4.30 -6.01
CA LEU A 257 21.00 -5.50 -6.13
C LEU A 257 19.51 -5.18 -6.42
N PRO A 258 18.83 -4.26 -5.71
CA PRO A 258 17.46 -3.86 -6.04
C PRO A 258 17.36 -3.25 -7.43
N LEU A 259 18.33 -2.45 -7.84
CA LEU A 259 18.37 -1.83 -9.17
C LEU A 259 18.53 -2.89 -10.27
N CYS A 260 19.42 -3.87 -10.09
CA CYS A 260 19.58 -5.01 -10.99
C CYS A 260 18.27 -5.81 -11.11
N ALA A 261 17.57 -6.05 -10.01
CA ALA A 261 16.28 -6.76 -10.01
C ALA A 261 15.21 -5.99 -10.80
N LEU A 262 15.15 -4.67 -10.63
CA LEU A 262 14.20 -3.79 -11.31
C LEU A 262 14.45 -3.75 -12.83
N ILE A 263 15.70 -3.58 -13.24
CA ILE A 263 16.09 -3.62 -14.67
C ILE A 263 15.75 -4.99 -15.27
N THR A 264 16.07 -6.07 -14.56
CA THR A 264 15.73 -7.44 -15.00
C THR A 264 14.23 -7.62 -15.19
N PHE A 265 13.42 -7.10 -14.26
CA PHE A 265 11.96 -7.15 -14.36
C PHE A 265 11.47 -6.43 -15.64
N LYS A 266 11.95 -5.22 -15.90
CA LYS A 266 11.58 -4.45 -17.10
C LYS A 266 11.97 -5.17 -18.39
N LEU A 267 13.20 -5.66 -18.48
CA LEU A 267 13.66 -6.37 -19.67
C LEU A 267 12.90 -7.69 -19.90
N ARG A 268 12.52 -8.40 -18.85
CA ARG A 268 11.65 -9.58 -18.96
C ARG A 268 10.27 -9.23 -19.52
N GLN A 269 9.66 -8.16 -19.06
CA GLN A 269 8.39 -7.68 -19.60
C GLN A 269 8.50 -7.33 -21.09
N MET A 270 9.58 -6.63 -21.46
CA MET A 270 9.86 -6.30 -22.86
C MET A 270 10.04 -7.58 -23.72
N LEU A 271 10.78 -8.56 -23.20
CA LEU A 271 10.99 -9.83 -23.87
C LEU A 271 9.67 -10.60 -24.05
N GLN A 272 8.89 -10.73 -22.99
CA GLN A 272 7.58 -11.42 -23.06
C GLN A 272 6.64 -10.74 -24.08
N TYR A 273 6.61 -9.38 -24.06
CA TYR A 273 5.85 -8.63 -25.05
C TYR A 273 6.33 -8.93 -26.49
N ALA A 274 7.65 -8.89 -26.72
CA ALA A 274 8.24 -9.14 -28.02
C ALA A 274 7.96 -10.56 -28.53
N GLU A 275 8.03 -11.56 -27.65
CA GLU A 275 7.75 -12.95 -27.98
C GLU A 275 6.28 -13.18 -28.38
N LEU A 276 5.33 -12.62 -27.63
CA LEU A 276 3.91 -12.74 -27.95
C LEU A 276 3.58 -12.00 -29.27
N ALA A 277 4.14 -10.80 -29.47
CA ALA A 277 4.00 -10.08 -30.74
C ALA A 277 4.58 -10.90 -31.91
N GLY A 278 5.74 -11.53 -31.73
CA GLY A 278 6.35 -12.41 -32.71
C GLY A 278 5.54 -13.68 -33.02
N ARG A 279 4.72 -14.13 -32.09
CA ARG A 279 3.75 -15.22 -32.27
C ARG A 279 2.44 -14.80 -32.95
N GLY A 280 2.29 -13.51 -33.27
CA GLY A 280 1.11 -12.95 -33.95
C GLY A 280 -0.02 -12.50 -33.03
N PHE A 281 0.19 -12.41 -31.73
CA PHE A 281 -0.79 -11.81 -30.82
C PHE A 281 -0.94 -10.31 -31.11
N ASP A 282 -2.19 -9.85 -31.18
CA ASP A 282 -2.48 -8.44 -31.26
C ASP A 282 -2.28 -7.73 -29.89
N TYR A 283 -2.35 -6.40 -29.88
CA TYR A 283 -2.20 -5.62 -28.66
C TYR A 283 -3.14 -6.07 -27.54
N LYS A 284 -4.43 -6.31 -27.85
CA LYS A 284 -5.43 -6.73 -26.85
C LYS A 284 -5.11 -8.11 -26.28
N GLY A 285 -4.70 -9.03 -27.13
CA GLY A 285 -4.29 -10.38 -26.72
C GLY A 285 -3.07 -10.35 -25.79
N ILE A 286 -2.06 -9.52 -26.09
CA ILE A 286 -0.88 -9.35 -25.24
C ILE A 286 -1.25 -8.75 -23.88
N VAL A 287 -2.09 -7.71 -23.85
CA VAL A 287 -2.56 -7.09 -22.61
C VAL A 287 -3.28 -8.10 -21.72
N ALA A 288 -4.14 -8.94 -22.30
CA ALA A 288 -4.89 -9.96 -21.57
C ALA A 288 -3.98 -11.07 -21.04
N GLU A 289 -3.06 -11.58 -21.88
CA GLU A 289 -2.17 -12.70 -21.55
C GLU A 289 -1.18 -12.30 -20.43
N LEU A 290 -0.55 -11.13 -20.55
CA LEU A 290 0.40 -10.63 -19.57
C LEU A 290 -0.27 -9.90 -18.39
N LYS A 291 -1.61 -9.78 -18.39
CA LYS A 291 -2.38 -9.04 -17.36
C LYS A 291 -1.85 -7.64 -17.10
N LEU A 292 -1.44 -6.95 -18.17
CA LEU A 292 -0.83 -5.63 -18.07
C LEU A 292 -1.89 -4.53 -17.92
N ASN A 293 -1.54 -3.47 -17.19
CA ASN A 293 -2.28 -2.23 -17.31
C ASN A 293 -2.15 -1.68 -18.73
N PRO A 294 -3.24 -1.20 -19.37
CA PRO A 294 -3.19 -0.70 -20.76
C PRO A 294 -2.15 0.40 -21.01
N TYR A 295 -1.91 1.27 -20.05
CA TYR A 295 -0.89 2.32 -20.16
C TYR A 295 0.52 1.70 -20.24
N VAL A 296 0.82 0.76 -19.37
CA VAL A 296 2.11 0.04 -19.37
C VAL A 296 2.31 -0.72 -20.66
N ALA A 297 1.28 -1.42 -21.14
CA ALA A 297 1.33 -2.16 -22.39
C ALA A 297 1.60 -1.24 -23.60
N LYS A 298 1.01 -0.04 -23.61
CA LYS A 298 1.25 0.98 -24.66
C LYS A 298 2.71 1.46 -24.65
N ASN A 299 3.29 1.66 -23.47
CA ASN A 299 4.69 2.03 -23.33
C ASN A 299 5.61 0.88 -23.78
N LEU A 300 5.35 -0.35 -23.32
CA LEU A 300 6.10 -1.54 -23.75
C LEU A 300 6.06 -1.74 -25.27
N GLN A 301 4.90 -1.57 -25.91
CA GLN A 301 4.75 -1.67 -27.35
C GLN A 301 5.67 -0.70 -28.09
N ARG A 302 5.86 0.51 -27.56
CA ARG A 302 6.74 1.53 -28.15
C ARG A 302 8.21 1.21 -27.91
N GLU A 303 8.56 0.84 -26.70
CA GLU A 303 9.92 0.57 -26.26
C GLU A 303 10.52 -0.67 -26.95
N VAL A 304 9.76 -1.75 -27.01
CA VAL A 304 10.20 -3.04 -27.61
C VAL A 304 10.65 -2.89 -29.06
N ARG A 305 10.10 -1.93 -29.82
CA ARG A 305 10.52 -1.68 -31.21
C ARG A 305 12.01 -1.34 -31.37
N GLY A 306 12.63 -0.84 -30.31
CA GLY A 306 14.06 -0.52 -30.31
C GLY A 306 14.99 -1.68 -30.01
N PHE A 307 14.47 -2.90 -29.71
CA PHE A 307 15.27 -4.01 -29.24
C PHE A 307 14.97 -5.29 -30.02
N THR A 308 16.00 -6.11 -30.23
CA THR A 308 15.79 -7.47 -30.77
C THR A 308 15.49 -8.46 -29.64
N PRO A 309 14.63 -9.47 -29.85
CA PRO A 309 14.39 -10.50 -28.84
C PRO A 309 15.69 -11.18 -28.38
N LYS A 310 16.65 -11.39 -29.29
CA LYS A 310 17.96 -11.98 -29.00
C LYS A 310 18.76 -11.11 -28.01
N ALA A 311 18.82 -9.78 -28.23
CA ALA A 311 19.53 -8.87 -27.35
C ALA A 311 18.87 -8.80 -25.97
N LEU A 312 17.53 -8.75 -25.90
CA LEU A 312 16.80 -8.81 -24.64
C LEU A 312 17.03 -10.10 -23.87
N THR A 313 17.01 -11.25 -24.55
CA THR A 313 17.30 -12.56 -23.95
C THR A 313 18.69 -12.59 -23.33
N GLN A 314 19.71 -12.15 -24.10
CA GLN A 314 21.09 -12.13 -23.61
C GLN A 314 21.23 -11.24 -22.37
N ALA A 315 20.69 -10.02 -22.43
CA ALA A 315 20.74 -9.11 -21.31
C ALA A 315 20.03 -9.66 -20.05
N VAL A 316 18.90 -10.34 -20.20
CA VAL A 316 18.19 -10.99 -19.08
C VAL A 316 19.03 -12.11 -18.46
N LEU A 317 19.73 -12.91 -19.28
CA LEU A 317 20.62 -13.98 -18.79
C LEU A 317 21.83 -13.40 -18.05
N ASP A 318 22.46 -12.37 -18.61
CA ASP A 318 23.63 -11.72 -17.99
C ASP A 318 23.26 -11.03 -16.66
N LEU A 319 22.09 -10.38 -16.59
CA LEU A 319 21.55 -9.80 -15.35
C LEU A 319 21.18 -10.88 -14.32
N ALA A 320 20.67 -12.04 -14.76
CA ALA A 320 20.40 -13.14 -13.84
C ALA A 320 21.70 -13.67 -13.21
N GLN A 321 22.76 -13.81 -14.00
CA GLN A 321 24.06 -14.20 -13.50
C GLN A 321 24.62 -13.12 -12.53
N LEU A 322 24.56 -11.85 -12.91
CA LEU A 322 24.97 -10.75 -12.04
C LEU A 322 24.20 -10.76 -10.70
N ASN A 323 22.88 -11.02 -10.72
CA ASN A 323 22.08 -11.11 -9.50
C ASN A 323 22.59 -12.21 -8.54
N ILE A 324 22.98 -13.38 -9.09
CA ILE A 324 23.55 -14.46 -8.32
C ILE A 324 24.89 -14.04 -7.68
N ASP A 325 25.73 -13.36 -8.43
CA ASP A 325 27.06 -12.93 -7.97
C ASP A 325 26.96 -11.84 -6.90
N LEU A 326 26.02 -10.88 -7.07
CA LEU A 326 25.73 -9.84 -6.09
C LEU A 326 25.24 -10.41 -4.75
N ARG A 327 24.44 -11.46 -4.76
CA ARG A 327 23.97 -12.14 -3.52
C ARG A 327 25.09 -12.85 -2.77
N LYS A 328 26.19 -13.19 -3.44
CA LYS A 328 27.39 -13.78 -2.82
C LYS A 328 28.35 -12.73 -2.24
N GLY A 329 27.98 -11.45 -2.23
CA GLY A 329 28.75 -10.36 -1.63
C GLY A 329 29.42 -9.43 -2.63
N GLY A 330 29.12 -9.52 -3.92
CA GLY A 330 29.56 -8.56 -4.93
C GLY A 330 28.91 -7.18 -4.76
N ARG A 331 29.62 -6.11 -5.13
CA ARG A 331 29.12 -4.72 -5.18
C ARG A 331 29.45 -4.08 -6.53
N ASP A 332 29.28 -4.81 -7.61
CA ASP A 332 29.88 -4.42 -8.88
C ASP A 332 28.87 -3.71 -9.79
N TYR A 333 28.87 -2.37 -9.74
CA TYR A 333 28.18 -1.53 -10.71
C TYR A 333 28.77 -1.66 -12.11
N THR A 334 30.07 -1.96 -12.25
CA THR A 334 30.77 -2.02 -13.52
C THR A 334 30.17 -3.08 -14.43
N ARG A 335 29.87 -4.26 -13.87
CA ARG A 335 29.23 -5.34 -14.64
C ARG A 335 27.82 -4.97 -15.11
N LEU A 336 27.05 -4.26 -14.28
CA LEU A 336 25.74 -3.75 -14.68
C LEU A 336 25.88 -2.72 -15.85
N GLU A 337 26.83 -1.80 -15.73
CA GLU A 337 27.14 -0.82 -16.78
C GLU A 337 27.52 -1.50 -18.09
N GLU A 338 28.38 -2.54 -18.07
CA GLU A 338 28.76 -3.32 -19.25
C GLU A 338 27.57 -4.00 -19.95
N ILE A 339 26.68 -4.64 -19.17
CA ILE A 339 25.50 -5.30 -19.72
C ILE A 339 24.59 -4.28 -20.42
N LEU A 340 24.37 -3.11 -19.79
CA LEU A 340 23.53 -2.07 -20.38
C LEU A 340 24.19 -1.39 -21.59
N LEU A 341 25.51 -1.23 -21.59
CA LEU A 341 26.27 -0.81 -22.77
C LEU A 341 26.04 -1.75 -23.94
N GLN A 342 26.20 -3.05 -23.73
CA GLN A 342 25.99 -4.06 -24.79
C GLN A 342 24.56 -4.11 -25.31
N LEU A 343 23.56 -3.86 -24.44
CA LEU A 343 22.16 -3.86 -24.82
C LEU A 343 21.77 -2.63 -25.64
N LEU A 344 22.35 -1.48 -25.33
CA LEU A 344 21.94 -0.17 -25.88
C LEU A 344 22.79 0.29 -27.07
N SER A 345 23.97 -0.28 -27.25
CA SER A 345 24.78 -0.08 -28.46
C SER A 345 24.22 -0.87 -29.64
#